data_a5d4e7654940c8e8ee008b766c857946
#
_entry.id   a5d4e7654940c8e8ee008b766c857946
#
_cell.length_a   1.000
_cell.length_b   1.000
_cell.length_c   1.000
_cell.angle_alpha   90.00
_cell.angle_beta   90.00
_cell.angle_gamma   90.00
#
_symmetry.space_group_name_H-M   'P 1'
#
loop_
_entity.id
_entity.type
_entity.pdbx_description
1 polymer ?
#
loop_
_entity_poly.entity_id
_entity_poly.type
_entity_poly.pdbx_seq_one_letter_code
_entity_poly.pdbx_strand_id
1 'polypeptide(L)'
;MRIELDSADDIGPVVRASRKAQSIRQDDAAGSIGVSESFMGKVESGGETLQWGKLFQVLEGLGVRVILDVPDEVAGQLAAARQLHARRQSAKAARRPKAAGPEDR
;
A
#
# COMPACT_ATOMS: atom_id res chain seq x y z
N MET A 1 -17.82 1.99 -4.25
CA MET A 1 -18.32 0.62 -4.02
C MET A 1 -17.27 -0.19 -3.30
N ARG A 2 -17.69 -1.20 -2.56
CA ARG A 2 -16.77 -2.09 -1.87
C ARG A 2 -16.76 -3.43 -2.55
N ILE A 3 -15.57 -4.03 -2.63
CA ILE A 3 -15.39 -5.36 -3.20
C ILE A 3 -14.62 -6.23 -2.22
N GLU A 4 -14.79 -7.53 -2.36
CA GLU A 4 -14.04 -8.50 -1.56
C GLU A 4 -12.94 -9.11 -2.42
N LEU A 5 -11.79 -9.35 -1.81
CA LEU A 5 -10.69 -10.05 -2.48
C LEU A 5 -10.66 -11.48 -1.95
N ASP A 6 -10.66 -12.45 -2.84
CA ASP A 6 -10.59 -13.85 -2.46
C ASP A 6 -9.15 -14.34 -2.33
N SER A 7 -8.24 -13.70 -3.04
CA SER A 7 -6.83 -14.06 -3.02
C SER A 7 -5.97 -12.85 -3.35
N ALA A 8 -4.67 -13.00 -3.15
CA ALA A 8 -3.71 -11.89 -3.35
C ALA A 8 -3.74 -11.37 -4.78
N ASP A 9 -3.89 -12.25 -5.76
CA ASP A 9 -3.84 -11.83 -7.16
C ASP A 9 -5.11 -11.08 -7.60
N ASP A 10 -6.18 -11.13 -6.81
CA ASP A 10 -7.40 -10.38 -7.12
C ASP A 10 -7.17 -8.86 -7.07
N ILE A 11 -6.07 -8.40 -6.48
CA ILE A 11 -5.77 -6.97 -6.47
C ILE A 11 -5.44 -6.44 -7.87
N GLY A 12 -4.94 -7.31 -8.75
CA GLY A 12 -4.56 -6.92 -10.10
C GLY A 12 -5.70 -6.31 -10.90
N PRO A 13 -6.83 -7.02 -11.05
CA PRO A 13 -7.99 -6.46 -11.75
C PRO A 13 -8.51 -5.16 -11.13
N VAL A 14 -8.44 -5.02 -9.80
CA VAL A 14 -8.90 -3.80 -9.13
C VAL A 14 -8.02 -2.62 -9.53
N VAL A 15 -6.71 -2.81 -9.51
CA VAL A 15 -5.77 -1.75 -9.87
C VAL A 15 -5.94 -1.37 -11.34
N ARG A 16 -6.04 -2.36 -12.21
CA ARG A 16 -6.21 -2.11 -13.63
C ARG A 16 -7.51 -1.36 -13.92
N ALA A 17 -8.62 -1.80 -13.32
CA ALA A 17 -9.91 -1.16 -13.51
C ALA A 17 -9.90 0.27 -12.97
N SER A 18 -9.28 0.49 -11.82
CA SER A 18 -9.18 1.83 -11.23
C SER A 18 -8.39 2.78 -12.13
N ARG A 19 -7.30 2.27 -12.69
CA ARG A 19 -6.49 3.06 -13.61
C ARG A 19 -7.26 3.38 -14.89
N LYS A 20 -7.90 2.38 -15.47
CA LYS A 20 -8.63 2.56 -16.73
C LYS A 20 -9.85 3.47 -16.56
N ALA A 21 -10.51 3.40 -15.42
CA ALA A 21 -11.63 4.28 -15.13
C ALA A 21 -11.23 5.74 -15.12
N GLN A 22 -9.96 6.03 -14.83
CA GLN A 22 -9.42 7.39 -14.83
C GLN A 22 -8.75 7.73 -16.16
N SER A 23 -8.82 6.85 -17.13
CA SER A 23 -8.25 7.04 -18.48
C SER A 23 -6.74 7.31 -18.45
N ILE A 24 -6.03 6.62 -17.55
CA ILE A 24 -4.59 6.79 -17.38
C ILE A 24 -3.87 5.58 -17.94
N ARG A 25 -2.83 5.83 -18.74
CA ARG A 25 -1.98 4.75 -19.26
C ARG A 25 -1.15 4.16 -18.13
N GLN A 26 -0.73 2.92 -18.28
CA GLN A 26 0.05 2.23 -17.27
C GLN A 26 1.37 2.94 -16.94
N ASP A 27 2.09 3.39 -17.98
CA ASP A 27 3.36 4.08 -17.79
C ASP A 27 3.17 5.45 -17.14
N ASP A 28 2.10 6.16 -17.50
CA ASP A 28 1.80 7.45 -16.90
C ASP A 28 1.42 7.31 -15.43
N ALA A 29 0.64 6.30 -15.10
CA ALA A 29 0.27 6.03 -13.72
C ALA A 29 1.51 5.70 -12.88
N ALA A 30 2.38 4.84 -13.41
CA ALA A 30 3.60 4.48 -12.71
C ALA A 30 4.46 5.71 -12.42
N GLY A 31 4.65 6.56 -13.42
CA GLY A 31 5.44 7.77 -13.28
C GLY A 31 4.84 8.74 -12.26
N SER A 32 3.53 8.92 -12.32
CA SER A 32 2.83 9.84 -11.42
C SER A 32 2.87 9.35 -9.98
N ILE A 33 2.75 8.05 -9.76
CA ILE A 33 2.75 7.46 -8.42
C ILE A 33 4.16 7.36 -7.85
N GLY A 34 5.16 7.21 -8.72
CA GLY A 34 6.55 7.08 -8.29
C GLY A 34 7.02 5.66 -8.17
N VAL A 35 6.44 4.75 -8.97
CA VAL A 35 6.90 3.35 -9.04
C VAL A 35 7.35 3.06 -10.47
N SER A 36 8.06 1.95 -10.65
CA SER A 36 8.48 1.57 -12.00
C SER A 36 7.29 1.02 -12.79
N GLU A 37 7.37 1.16 -14.09
CA GLU A 37 6.37 0.58 -14.98
C GLU A 37 6.32 -0.95 -14.82
N SER A 38 7.49 -1.56 -14.63
CA SER A 38 7.59 -2.99 -14.38
C SER A 38 6.83 -3.40 -13.13
N PHE A 39 6.96 -2.62 -12.05
CA PHE A 39 6.23 -2.90 -10.81
C PHE A 39 4.72 -2.77 -11.04
N MET A 40 4.30 -1.71 -11.72
CA MET A 40 2.89 -1.51 -12.04
C MET A 40 2.34 -2.69 -12.83
N GLY A 41 3.10 -3.18 -13.80
CA GLY A 41 2.70 -4.34 -14.59
C GLY A 41 2.55 -5.60 -13.73
N LYS A 42 3.46 -5.79 -12.78
CA LYS A 42 3.37 -6.94 -11.87
C LYS A 42 2.13 -6.86 -10.99
N VAL A 43 1.79 -5.68 -10.50
CA VAL A 43 0.58 -5.49 -9.70
C VAL A 43 -0.65 -5.86 -10.52
N GLU A 44 -0.75 -5.32 -11.73
CA GLU A 44 -1.94 -5.53 -12.56
C GLU A 44 -2.08 -6.98 -13.04
N SER A 45 -0.98 -7.69 -13.17
CA SER A 45 -1.05 -9.10 -13.55
C SER A 45 -1.21 -10.03 -12.34
N GLY A 46 -1.36 -9.48 -11.13
CA GLY A 46 -1.66 -10.29 -9.97
C GLY A 46 -0.46 -10.92 -9.30
N GLY A 47 0.70 -10.27 -9.37
CA GLY A 47 1.88 -10.80 -8.70
C GLY A 47 1.66 -11.01 -7.21
N GLU A 48 2.04 -12.18 -6.70
CA GLU A 48 1.79 -12.51 -5.30
C GLU A 48 2.90 -12.06 -4.37
N THR A 49 4.10 -11.83 -4.89
CA THR A 49 5.23 -11.40 -4.08
C THR A 49 5.59 -9.97 -4.44
N LEU A 50 4.88 -9.03 -3.86
CA LEU A 50 5.09 -7.61 -4.11
C LEU A 50 5.55 -6.91 -2.84
N GLN A 51 6.30 -5.83 -2.99
CA GLN A 51 6.62 -4.98 -1.86
C GLN A 51 5.34 -4.33 -1.36
N TRP A 52 5.01 -4.63 -0.12
CA TRP A 52 3.75 -4.20 0.50
C TRP A 52 3.59 -2.67 0.50
N GLY A 53 4.66 -1.96 0.88
CA GLY A 53 4.61 -0.50 0.91
C GLY A 53 4.39 0.12 -0.45
N LYS A 54 5.02 -0.43 -1.47
CA LYS A 54 4.85 0.07 -2.83
C LYS A 54 3.45 -0.24 -3.37
N LEU A 55 2.89 -1.39 -3.01
CA LEU A 55 1.52 -1.71 -3.37
C LEU A 55 0.56 -0.68 -2.78
N PHE A 56 0.73 -0.33 -1.51
CA PHE A 56 -0.11 0.69 -0.88
C PHE A 56 0.06 2.05 -1.57
N GLN A 57 1.27 2.38 -2.00
CA GLN A 57 1.52 3.61 -2.75
C GLN A 57 0.72 3.65 -4.04
N VAL A 58 0.65 2.52 -4.75
CA VAL A 58 -0.15 2.41 -5.98
C VAL A 58 -1.63 2.58 -5.69
N LEU A 59 -2.14 1.87 -4.67
CA LEU A 59 -3.55 1.96 -4.31
C LEU A 59 -3.93 3.39 -3.93
N GLU A 60 -3.14 4.01 -3.09
CA GLU A 60 -3.36 5.38 -2.66
C GLU A 60 -3.35 6.34 -3.84
N GLY A 61 -2.39 6.18 -4.74
CA GLY A 61 -2.29 7.03 -5.92
C GLY A 61 -3.45 6.91 -6.88
N LEU A 62 -4.16 5.78 -6.86
CA LEU A 62 -5.34 5.56 -7.69
C LEU A 62 -6.65 5.83 -6.95
N GLY A 63 -6.58 6.28 -5.70
CA GLY A 63 -7.77 6.57 -4.91
C GLY A 63 -8.46 5.35 -4.34
N VAL A 64 -7.74 4.24 -4.23
CA VAL A 64 -8.29 2.98 -3.71
C VAL A 64 -7.94 2.89 -2.22
N ARG A 65 -8.97 2.76 -1.38
CA ARG A 65 -8.77 2.60 0.06
C ARG A 65 -8.84 1.13 0.43
N VAL A 66 -7.97 0.72 1.34
CA VAL A 66 -7.98 -0.65 1.84
C VAL A 66 -8.79 -0.69 3.13
N ILE A 67 -9.81 -1.53 3.16
CA ILE A 67 -10.68 -1.71 4.31
C ILE A 67 -10.63 -3.19 4.67
N LEU A 68 -10.41 -3.47 5.95
CA LEU A 68 -10.39 -4.85 6.44
C LEU A 68 -11.60 -5.08 7.31
N ASP A 69 -12.36 -6.11 6.98
CA ASP A 69 -13.51 -6.54 7.75
C ASP A 69 -13.01 -7.61 8.70
N VAL A 70 -12.93 -7.29 9.99
CA VAL A 70 -12.37 -8.19 10.98
C VAL A 70 -13.43 -8.60 11.98
N PRO A 71 -13.29 -9.79 12.60
CA PRO A 71 -14.23 -10.21 13.64
C PRO A 71 -14.25 -9.23 14.81
N ASP A 72 -15.42 -9.05 15.43
CA ASP A 72 -15.59 -8.11 16.54
C ASP A 72 -14.66 -8.40 17.71
N GLU A 73 -14.32 -9.66 17.93
CA GLU A 73 -13.44 -10.07 19.02
C GLU A 73 -12.05 -9.47 18.93
N VAL A 74 -11.67 -9.00 17.75
CA VAL A 74 -10.34 -8.43 17.51
C VAL A 74 -10.20 -7.05 18.15
N ALA A 75 -11.32 -6.37 18.43
CA ALA A 75 -11.30 -4.95 18.81
C ALA A 75 -10.37 -4.64 20.00
N GLY A 76 -10.46 -5.41 21.07
CA GLY A 76 -9.62 -5.19 22.24
C GLY A 76 -8.15 -5.43 21.98
N GLN A 77 -7.85 -6.51 21.28
CA GLN A 77 -6.46 -6.83 20.95
C GLN A 77 -5.89 -5.84 19.95
N LEU A 78 -6.72 -5.34 19.05
CA LEU A 78 -6.28 -4.38 18.05
C LEU A 78 -5.84 -3.07 18.69
N ALA A 79 -6.59 -2.58 19.69
CA ALA A 79 -6.23 -1.36 20.38
C ALA A 79 -4.85 -1.50 21.04
N ALA A 80 -4.60 -2.62 21.72
CA ALA A 80 -3.32 -2.87 22.36
C ALA A 80 -2.19 -3.00 21.33
N ALA A 81 -2.45 -3.70 20.23
CA ALA A 81 -1.46 -3.88 19.18
C ALA A 81 -1.09 -2.54 18.52
N ARG A 82 -2.08 -1.68 18.32
CA ARG A 82 -1.82 -0.35 17.75
C ARG A 82 -0.98 0.51 18.68
N GLN A 83 -1.23 0.45 19.98
CA GLN A 83 -0.42 1.19 20.93
C GLN A 83 1.03 0.71 20.93
N LEU A 84 1.23 -0.61 20.91
CA LEU A 84 2.56 -1.17 20.86
C LEU A 84 3.27 -0.78 19.56
N HIS A 85 2.56 -0.84 18.45
CA HIS A 85 3.11 -0.46 17.15
C HIS A 85 3.54 1.01 17.16
N ALA A 86 2.69 1.90 17.68
CA ALA A 86 2.99 3.33 17.73
C ALA A 86 4.23 3.60 18.59
N ARG A 87 4.36 2.90 19.73
CA ARG A 87 5.53 3.04 20.58
C ARG A 87 6.80 2.56 19.90
N ARG A 88 6.73 1.45 19.16
CA ARG A 88 7.88 0.94 18.42
C ARG A 88 8.28 1.89 17.31
N GLN A 89 7.34 2.50 16.64
CA GLN A 89 7.64 3.47 15.59
C GLN A 89 8.28 4.72 16.17
N SER A 90 7.81 5.19 17.32
CA SER A 90 8.42 6.33 18.00
C SER A 90 9.84 6.04 18.44
N ALA A 91 10.07 4.87 19.02
CA ALA A 91 11.40 4.47 19.45
C ALA A 91 12.34 4.34 18.26
N LYS A 92 11.86 3.77 17.17
CA LYS A 92 12.64 3.62 15.95
C LYS A 92 13.02 4.99 15.38
N ALA A 93 12.08 5.92 15.34
CA ALA A 93 12.31 7.26 14.85
C ALA A 93 13.34 7.99 15.73
N ALA A 94 13.24 7.83 17.05
CA ALA A 94 14.17 8.47 17.98
C ALA A 94 15.60 7.94 17.84
N ARG A 95 15.75 6.70 17.36
CA ARG A 95 17.08 6.10 17.20
C ARG A 95 17.71 6.42 15.86
N ARG A 96 16.99 7.03 14.94
CA ARG A 96 17.58 7.34 13.65
C ARG A 96 18.69 8.35 13.80
N PRO A 97 19.82 8.13 13.10
CA PRO A 97 20.87 9.14 13.05
C PRO A 97 20.35 10.40 12.42
N LYS A 98 20.72 11.51 12.96
CA LYS A 98 20.28 12.76 12.36
C LYS A 98 20.98 13.06 11.07
N ALA A 99 21.93 12.42 10.80
CA ALA A 99 22.58 12.76 9.62
C ALA A 99 21.97 12.58 8.43
N ALA A 100 22.15 12.43 8.50
CA ALA A 100 21.92 12.25 7.62
C ALA A 100 21.36 13.12 7.02
N GLY A 101 21.76 13.52 7.14
CA GLY A 101 21.10 13.92 6.78
C GLY A 101 20.85 14.54 6.10
N PRO A 102 21.05 15.11 5.76
CA PRO A 102 20.42 15.38 5.10
C PRO A 102 20.07 15.04 4.06
N GLU A 103 20.41 14.56 4.10
CA GLU A 103 20.14 14.14 3.68
C GLU A 103 19.66 13.61 3.49
N ASP A 104 19.73 13.37 3.41
CA ASP A 104 19.18 12.64 3.43
C ASP A 104 18.65 12.63 3.01
N ARG A 105 18.76 12.67 2.81
CA ARG A 105 18.18 12.52 2.53
C ARG A 105 17.62 12.66 2.09
#